data_4256c23a73143c9226391e7458de4597
#
_entry.id   4256c23a73143c9226391e7458de4597
#
_cell.length_a   1.000
_cell.length_b   1.000
_cell.length_c   1.000
_cell.angle_alpha   90.00
_cell.angle_beta   90.00
_cell.angle_gamma   90.00
#
_symmetry.space_group_name_H-M   'P 1'
#
loop_
_entity.id
_entity.type
_entity.pdbx_description
1 polymer ?
#
loop_
_entity_poly.entity_id
_entity_poly.type
_entity_poly.pdbx_seq_one_letter_code
_entity_poly.pdbx_strand_id
1 'polypeptide(L)'
;MRVGDSVWVCKKLAEPTEDGQQFAAPVEIKTAFGRFTVMGKSGYNDILEFGENISQYLTAIAQPYAMWANKFNPGDLFYCDGNAPTDLEEFYGQNANYVVDYVDYGNIRIKLTLKRVVD
;
A
#
# COMPACT_ATOMS: atom_id res chain seq x y z
N MET A 1 -7.26 8.09 -6.30
CA MET A 1 -6.56 9.21 -5.59
C MET A 1 -6.05 10.21 -6.60
N ARG A 2 -5.99 11.45 -6.20
CA ARG A 2 -5.49 12.53 -7.08
C ARG A 2 -3.97 12.57 -7.05
N VAL A 3 -3.38 13.04 -8.15
CA VAL A 3 -1.96 13.33 -8.21
C VAL A 3 -1.61 14.37 -7.13
N GLY A 4 -0.54 14.12 -6.39
CA GLY A 4 -0.11 14.98 -5.29
C GLY A 4 -0.65 14.59 -3.92
N ASP A 5 -1.66 13.70 -3.85
CA ASP A 5 -2.10 13.15 -2.59
C ASP A 5 -1.00 12.28 -1.99
N SER A 6 -0.96 12.19 -0.67
CA SER A 6 0.02 11.35 0.00
C SER A 6 -0.57 10.01 0.38
N VAL A 7 0.23 8.97 0.23
CA VAL A 7 0.04 7.68 0.89
C VAL A 7 1.23 7.45 1.80
N TRP A 8 1.05 6.62 2.82
CA TRP A 8 2.11 6.31 3.77
C TRP A 8 2.28 4.81 3.83
N VAL A 9 3.51 4.35 3.89
CA VAL A 9 3.81 2.91 3.96
C VAL A 9 4.63 2.62 5.20
N CYS A 10 4.22 1.57 5.94
CA CYS A 10 4.99 1.00 7.03
C CYS A 10 5.47 -0.38 6.59
N LYS A 11 6.78 -0.52 6.44
CA LYS A 11 7.39 -1.80 6.02
C LYS A 11 7.34 -2.80 7.16
N LYS A 12 6.93 -4.02 6.86
CA LYS A 12 6.95 -5.10 7.85
C LYS A 12 8.37 -5.48 8.19
N LEU A 13 8.70 -5.51 9.48
CA LEU A 13 10.02 -5.90 9.96
C LEU A 13 10.14 -7.43 9.98
N ALA A 14 11.36 -7.94 9.75
CA ALA A 14 11.64 -9.37 9.84
C ALA A 14 11.43 -9.88 11.26
N GLU A 15 11.79 -9.05 12.25
CA GLU A 15 11.60 -9.36 13.67
C GLU A 15 11.10 -8.11 14.39
N PRO A 16 10.21 -8.26 15.41
CA PRO A 16 9.76 -7.11 16.19
C PRO A 16 10.94 -6.43 16.91
N THR A 17 10.82 -5.13 17.11
CA THR A 17 11.77 -4.38 17.91
C THR A 17 11.59 -4.66 19.40
N GLU A 18 12.55 -4.22 20.23
CA GLU A 18 12.49 -4.42 21.69
C GLU A 18 11.24 -3.74 22.30
N ASP A 19 10.82 -2.62 21.75
CA ASP A 19 9.63 -1.89 22.21
C ASP A 19 8.33 -2.39 21.59
N GLY A 20 8.36 -3.52 20.88
CA GLY A 20 7.16 -4.17 20.34
C GLY A 20 6.71 -3.71 18.98
N GLN A 21 7.50 -2.89 18.27
CA GLN A 21 7.15 -2.46 16.92
C GLN A 21 7.33 -3.60 15.93
N GLN A 22 6.30 -3.90 15.15
CA GLN A 22 6.34 -4.92 14.11
C GLN A 22 6.56 -4.33 12.72
N PHE A 23 6.44 -3.01 12.60
CA PHE A 23 6.58 -2.29 11.34
C PHE A 23 7.57 -1.14 11.52
N ALA A 24 8.23 -0.77 10.43
CA ALA A 24 9.08 0.40 10.40
C ALA A 24 8.23 1.68 10.43
N ALA A 25 8.86 2.79 10.76
CA ALA A 25 8.19 4.10 10.78
C ALA A 25 7.58 4.41 9.41
N PRO A 26 6.42 5.12 9.39
CA PRO A 26 5.75 5.45 8.13
C PRO A 26 6.64 6.32 7.23
N VAL A 27 6.61 6.02 5.94
CA VAL A 27 7.29 6.80 4.91
C VAL A 27 6.24 7.35 3.96
N GLU A 28 6.26 8.65 3.74
CA GLU A 28 5.34 9.31 2.83
C GLU A 28 5.73 9.05 1.38
N ILE A 29 4.73 8.74 0.55
CA ILE A 29 4.88 8.68 -0.89
C ILE A 29 3.84 9.63 -1.49
N LYS A 30 4.30 10.63 -2.23
CA LYS A 30 3.39 11.50 -2.97
C LYS A 30 3.04 10.85 -4.29
N THR A 31 1.73 10.75 -4.55
CA THR A 31 1.26 10.18 -5.82
C THR A 31 1.64 11.11 -6.96
N ALA A 32 2.15 10.54 -8.03
CA ALA A 32 2.59 11.28 -9.20
C ALA A 32 2.33 10.45 -10.45
N PHE A 33 1.79 11.09 -11.47
CA PHE A 33 1.52 10.43 -12.73
C PHE A 33 2.81 9.84 -13.31
N GLY A 34 2.76 8.58 -13.68
CA GLY A 34 3.92 7.88 -14.23
C GLY A 34 4.95 7.41 -13.21
N ARG A 35 4.73 7.66 -11.90
CA ARG A 35 5.64 7.21 -10.84
C ARG A 35 4.96 6.34 -9.81
N PHE A 36 3.94 6.86 -9.16
CA PHE A 36 3.19 6.10 -8.18
C PHE A 36 1.74 6.56 -8.23
N THR A 37 0.85 5.64 -8.56
CA THR A 37 -0.59 5.95 -8.65
C THR A 37 -1.38 4.89 -7.90
N VAL A 38 -2.52 5.28 -7.35
CA VAL A 38 -3.42 4.39 -6.64
C VAL A 38 -4.82 4.55 -7.23
N MET A 39 -5.46 3.45 -7.56
CA MET A 39 -6.78 3.46 -8.17
C MET A 39 -7.64 2.30 -7.65
N GLY A 40 -8.96 2.48 -7.68
CA GLY A 40 -9.88 1.40 -7.34
C GLY A 40 -9.91 0.35 -8.44
N LYS A 41 -10.30 -0.87 -8.06
CA LYS A 41 -10.52 -1.96 -9.01
C LYS A 41 -11.97 -1.92 -9.45
N SER A 42 -12.22 -1.71 -10.75
CA SER A 42 -13.58 -1.57 -11.29
C SER A 42 -13.75 -2.18 -12.67
N GLY A 43 -12.71 -2.73 -13.25
CA GLY A 43 -12.78 -3.36 -14.57
C GLY A 43 -13.40 -4.74 -14.54
N TYR A 44 -13.83 -5.24 -15.72
CA TYR A 44 -14.41 -6.56 -15.85
C TYR A 44 -13.50 -7.67 -15.33
N ASN A 45 -12.23 -7.61 -15.64
CA ASN A 45 -11.26 -8.61 -15.16
C ASN A 45 -11.11 -8.57 -13.66
N ASP A 46 -11.21 -7.39 -13.06
CA ASP A 46 -11.15 -7.24 -11.61
C ASP A 46 -12.37 -7.91 -10.95
N ILE A 47 -13.55 -7.76 -11.55
CA ILE A 47 -14.76 -8.41 -11.05
C ILE A 47 -14.62 -9.93 -11.10
N LEU A 48 -14.06 -10.47 -12.18
CA LEU A 48 -13.82 -11.91 -12.30
C LEU A 48 -12.82 -12.42 -11.26
N GLU A 49 -11.80 -11.62 -10.94
CA GLU A 49 -10.76 -12.00 -9.99
C GLU A 49 -11.21 -11.85 -8.53
N PHE A 50 -11.91 -10.76 -8.20
CA PHE A 50 -12.24 -10.41 -6.82
C PHE A 50 -13.70 -10.58 -6.44
N GLY A 51 -14.60 -10.69 -7.44
CA GLY A 51 -16.03 -10.87 -7.20
C GLY A 51 -16.66 -9.71 -6.46
N GLU A 52 -17.52 -10.03 -5.50
CA GLU A 52 -18.27 -9.03 -4.73
C GLU A 52 -17.39 -8.20 -3.79
N ASN A 53 -16.15 -8.64 -3.52
CA ASN A 53 -15.24 -7.96 -2.62
C ASN A 53 -14.36 -6.93 -3.32
N ILE A 54 -14.63 -6.63 -4.58
CA ILE A 54 -13.80 -5.73 -5.39
C ILE A 54 -13.61 -4.35 -4.77
N SER A 55 -14.61 -3.84 -4.04
CA SER A 55 -14.54 -2.54 -3.37
C SER A 55 -13.57 -2.51 -2.18
N GLN A 56 -13.11 -3.67 -1.72
CA GLN A 56 -12.14 -3.78 -0.63
C GLN A 56 -10.70 -3.73 -1.12
N TYR A 57 -10.49 -3.57 -2.42
CA TYR A 57 -9.16 -3.61 -3.01
C TYR A 57 -8.83 -2.33 -3.75
N LEU A 58 -7.57 -1.94 -3.67
CA LEU A 58 -6.99 -0.89 -4.50
C LEU A 58 -5.83 -1.47 -5.29
N THR A 59 -5.55 -0.86 -6.43
CA THR A 59 -4.34 -1.16 -7.20
C THR A 59 -3.40 0.03 -7.10
N ALA A 60 -2.16 -0.22 -6.72
CA ALA A 60 -1.10 0.78 -6.78
C ALA A 60 -0.11 0.37 -7.86
N ILE A 61 0.32 1.32 -8.66
CA ILE A 61 1.29 1.09 -9.73
C ILE A 61 2.49 1.99 -9.47
N ALA A 62 3.66 1.38 -9.34
CA ALA A 62 4.93 2.07 -9.13
C ALA A 62 5.86 1.82 -10.32
N GLN A 63 6.39 2.88 -10.88
CA GLN A 63 7.31 2.81 -12.01
C GLN A 63 8.30 3.98 -11.97
N PRO A 64 9.50 3.86 -12.55
CA PRO A 64 10.02 2.66 -13.22
C PRO A 64 10.41 1.57 -12.20
N TYR A 65 10.49 0.34 -12.66
CA TYR A 65 10.84 -0.81 -11.83
C TYR A 65 12.12 -0.59 -11.02
N ALA A 66 13.15 -0.06 -11.64
CA ALA A 66 14.45 0.11 -10.99
C ALA A 66 14.41 1.02 -9.76
N MET A 67 13.49 2.01 -9.76
CA MET A 67 13.32 2.93 -8.63
C MET A 67 12.62 2.26 -7.44
N TRP A 68 11.73 1.31 -7.71
CA TRP A 68 10.83 0.73 -6.71
C TRP A 68 11.12 -0.73 -6.39
N ALA A 69 12.11 -1.35 -7.05
CA ALA A 69 12.44 -2.74 -6.81
C ALA A 69 12.76 -2.96 -5.33
N ASN A 70 12.17 -4.03 -4.76
CA ASN A 70 12.35 -4.42 -3.36
C ASN A 70 11.87 -3.40 -2.33
N LYS A 71 11.08 -2.40 -2.74
CA LYS A 71 10.51 -1.41 -1.81
C LYS A 71 9.24 -1.91 -1.14
N PHE A 72 8.56 -2.89 -1.72
CA PHE A 72 7.27 -3.35 -1.22
C PHE A 72 7.27 -4.88 -1.10
N ASN A 73 6.64 -5.35 -0.03
CA ASN A 73 6.46 -6.79 0.21
C ASN A 73 5.04 -7.04 0.71
N PRO A 74 4.48 -8.23 0.46
CA PRO A 74 3.20 -8.61 1.08
C PRO A 74 3.28 -8.45 2.60
N GLY A 75 2.23 -7.92 3.19
CA GLY A 75 2.16 -7.64 4.61
C GLY A 75 2.53 -6.23 5.02
N ASP A 76 3.14 -5.43 4.14
CA ASP A 76 3.36 -4.01 4.41
C ASP A 76 2.03 -3.29 4.54
N LEU A 77 1.98 -2.27 5.40
CA LEU A 77 0.75 -1.51 5.66
C LEU A 77 0.78 -0.17 4.94
N PHE A 78 -0.40 0.23 4.45
CA PHE A 78 -0.57 1.50 3.74
C PHE A 78 -1.66 2.34 4.38
N TYR A 79 -1.42 3.64 4.43
CA TYR A 79 -2.42 4.65 4.76
C TYR A 79 -2.84 5.30 3.43
N CYS A 80 -4.09 5.07 3.03
CA CYS A 80 -4.63 5.57 1.76
C CYS A 80 -5.94 6.33 1.99
N ASP A 81 -6.46 6.94 0.93
CA ASP A 81 -7.76 7.63 0.93
C ASP A 81 -7.84 8.76 1.96
N GLY A 82 -6.77 9.56 2.06
CA GLY A 82 -6.73 10.68 2.98
C GLY A 82 -6.38 10.30 4.42
N ASN A 83 -6.20 9.02 4.69
CA ASN A 83 -5.74 8.57 6.00
C ASN A 83 -4.24 8.83 6.15
N ALA A 84 -3.79 9.18 7.34
CA ALA A 84 -2.39 9.47 7.62
C ALA A 84 -2.02 9.01 9.03
N PRO A 85 -0.74 8.67 9.27
CA PRO A 85 -0.31 8.37 10.64
C PRO A 85 -0.43 9.59 11.54
N THR A 86 -0.68 9.35 12.83
CA THR A 86 -0.79 10.40 13.84
C THR A 86 0.16 10.13 14.99
N ASP A 87 0.46 11.17 15.75
CA ASP A 87 1.32 11.06 16.95
C ASP A 87 0.66 10.29 18.08
N LEU A 88 -0.66 10.01 17.97
CA LEU A 88 -1.40 9.27 18.98
C LEU A 88 -1.27 7.76 18.83
N GLU A 89 -0.68 7.29 17.74
CA GLU A 89 -0.50 5.86 17.51
C GLU A 89 0.63 5.32 18.39
N GLU A 90 0.33 4.26 19.13
CA GLU A 90 1.31 3.57 19.94
C GLU A 90 2.27 2.75 19.09
N PHE A 91 1.75 2.11 18.04
CA PHE A 91 2.52 1.27 17.13
C PHE A 91 2.44 1.80 15.71
N TYR A 92 3.55 1.73 14.99
CA TYR A 92 3.58 2.09 13.57
C TYR A 92 2.62 1.21 12.78
N GLY A 93 1.81 1.84 11.94
CA GLY A 93 0.81 1.14 11.15
C GLY A 93 -0.50 0.84 11.89
N GLN A 94 -0.65 1.27 13.13
CA GLN A 94 -1.82 0.95 13.95
C GLN A 94 -3.14 1.33 13.30
N ASN A 95 -3.20 2.48 12.65
CA ASN A 95 -4.42 2.97 11.98
C ASN A 95 -4.35 2.89 10.46
N ALA A 96 -3.42 2.11 9.92
CA ALA A 96 -3.35 1.87 8.49
C ALA A 96 -4.65 1.20 8.01
N ASN A 97 -5.13 1.62 6.85
CA ASN A 97 -6.39 1.12 6.31
C ASN A 97 -6.25 0.09 5.18
N TYR A 98 -5.03 -0.16 4.73
CA TYR A 98 -4.76 -1.17 3.70
C TYR A 98 -3.51 -1.97 4.02
N VAL A 99 -3.47 -3.19 3.52
CA VAL A 99 -2.31 -4.09 3.61
C VAL A 99 -1.95 -4.56 2.21
N VAL A 100 -0.67 -4.69 1.92
CA VAL A 100 -0.22 -5.27 0.66
C VAL A 100 -0.54 -6.75 0.66
N ASP A 101 -1.47 -7.15 -0.22
CA ASP A 101 -1.91 -8.53 -0.37
C ASP A 101 -1.02 -9.27 -1.37
N TYR A 102 -0.65 -8.59 -2.45
CA TYR A 102 0.09 -9.19 -3.54
C TYR A 102 0.97 -8.16 -4.25
N VAL A 103 2.17 -8.57 -4.65
CA VAL A 103 3.10 -7.74 -5.41
C VAL A 103 3.40 -8.45 -6.73
N ASP A 104 3.08 -7.79 -7.84
CA ASP A 104 3.36 -8.29 -9.18
C ASP A 104 4.53 -7.50 -9.78
N TYR A 105 5.66 -8.16 -9.94
CA TYR A 105 6.86 -7.56 -10.50
C TYR A 105 6.86 -7.71 -12.02
N GLY A 106 6.41 -6.63 -12.72
CA GLY A 106 6.51 -6.58 -14.17
C GLY A 106 7.90 -6.17 -14.63
N ASN A 107 8.06 -6.03 -15.95
CA ASN A 107 9.35 -5.64 -16.53
C ASN A 107 9.68 -4.16 -16.36
N ILE A 108 8.66 -3.31 -16.36
CA ILE A 108 8.81 -1.84 -16.29
C ILE A 108 8.16 -1.24 -15.07
N ARG A 109 7.25 -1.96 -14.44
CA ARG A 109 6.47 -1.44 -13.32
C ARG A 109 6.21 -2.53 -12.29
N ILE A 110 5.87 -2.09 -11.08
CA ILE A 110 5.43 -2.96 -9.99
C ILE A 110 3.96 -2.65 -9.73
N LYS A 111 3.13 -3.68 -9.71
CA LYS A 111 1.71 -3.55 -9.41
C LYS A 111 1.46 -4.14 -8.02
N LEU A 112 0.88 -3.35 -7.15
CA LEU A 112 0.50 -3.77 -5.80
C LEU A 112 -1.00 -3.96 -5.74
N THR A 113 -1.44 -5.07 -5.15
CA THR A 113 -2.82 -5.25 -4.77
C THR A 113 -2.93 -4.95 -3.28
N LEU A 114 -3.68 -3.91 -2.94
CA LEU A 114 -3.88 -3.47 -1.57
C LEU A 114 -5.27 -3.90 -1.11
N LYS A 115 -5.32 -4.63 -0.01
CA LYS A 115 -6.57 -5.09 0.59
C LYS A 115 -6.90 -4.22 1.79
N ARG A 116 -8.17 -3.82 1.90
CA ARG A 116 -8.63 -3.03 3.03
C ARG A 116 -8.52 -3.84 4.32
N VAL A 117 -7.95 -3.21 5.34
CA VAL A 117 -7.92 -3.78 6.68
C VAL A 117 -9.25 -3.45 7.34
N VAL A 118 -9.97 -4.47 7.77
CA VAL A 118 -11.27 -4.34 8.43
C VAL A 118 -11.04 -4.49 9.93
N ASP A 119 -11.51 -3.50 10.67
CA ASP A 119 -11.47 -3.54 12.13
C ASP A 119 -12.61 -4.38 12.71
#